data_1961a9dd52331d89b9d1a70d16acd3a8
#
_entry.id   1961a9dd52331d89b9d1a70d16acd3a8
#
_cell.length_a   1.000
_cell.length_b   1.000
_cell.length_c   1.000
_cell.angle_alpha   90.00
_cell.angle_beta   90.00
_cell.angle_gamma   90.00
#
_symmetry.space_group_name_H-M   'P 1'
#
loop_
_entity.id
_entity.type
_entity.pdbx_description
1 polymer ?
#
loop_
_entity_poly.entity_id
_entity_poly.type
_entity_poly.pdbx_seq_one_letter_code
_entity_poly.pdbx_strand_id
1 'polypeptide(L)'
;MSVRMRVDKMKRNSFKFSCLAVVALLVLASACKGATDGLPVRNTGHYAIIETEHGTIVVELYPESAPKTVANFETLVNKGFYNGLTWHRIVPDFVIQGGDPDGTGAGGPGYTVPAEIKEKHLRGSVATARTGDDVNPKRDSSGSQFYICLAPQPGLDGQYTVFGGVIKGMDAVDQMQKGDHMKKITLAKEPPK
;
A
#
# COMPACT_ATOMS: atom_id res chain seq x y z
N MET A 1 -63.09 -64.76 14.82
CA MET A 1 -63.18 -63.31 14.72
C MET A 1 -62.01 -62.92 13.82
N SER A 2 -62.27 -62.68 12.53
CA SER A 2 -61.26 -62.39 11.50
C SER A 2 -61.55 -61.03 10.88
N VAL A 3 -60.64 -60.08 11.02
CA VAL A 3 -60.73 -58.75 10.39
C VAL A 3 -59.83 -58.75 9.20
N ARG A 4 -60.41 -58.69 8.02
CA ARG A 4 -59.73 -58.51 6.74
C ARG A 4 -59.39 -57.01 6.61
N MET A 5 -58.16 -56.65 6.50
CA MET A 5 -57.70 -55.31 6.03
C MET A 5 -57.58 -55.29 4.50
N ARG A 6 -58.29 -54.36 3.89
CA ARG A 6 -58.20 -54.03 2.46
C ARG A 6 -56.87 -53.30 2.19
N VAL A 7 -56.20 -53.70 1.19
CA VAL A 7 -55.05 -52.99 0.63
C VAL A 7 -55.57 -52.11 -0.53
N ASP A 8 -55.55 -50.76 -0.31
CA ASP A 8 -55.85 -49.81 -1.36
C ASP A 8 -54.60 -49.53 -2.22
N LYS A 9 -54.85 -49.69 -3.53
CA LYS A 9 -53.90 -49.39 -4.61
C LYS A 9 -53.60 -47.90 -4.66
N MET A 10 -52.47 -47.47 -4.27
CA MET A 10 -51.98 -46.11 -4.53
C MET A 10 -51.33 -46.02 -5.90
N LYS A 11 -51.89 -45.18 -6.73
CA LYS A 11 -51.43 -44.88 -8.10
C LYS A 11 -50.06 -44.23 -8.13
N ARG A 12 -49.16 -44.79 -8.93
CA ARG A 12 -47.87 -44.20 -9.31
C ARG A 12 -48.12 -42.96 -10.20
N ASN A 13 -47.94 -41.76 -9.66
CA ASN A 13 -47.77 -40.58 -10.47
C ASN A 13 -46.28 -40.44 -10.82
N SER A 14 -46.01 -40.61 -12.10
CA SER A 14 -44.73 -40.38 -12.75
C SER A 14 -44.51 -38.87 -12.86
N PHE A 15 -43.72 -38.29 -11.98
CA PHE A 15 -43.21 -36.92 -12.11
C PHE A 15 -41.98 -36.96 -13.02
N LYS A 16 -42.19 -36.52 -14.27
CA LYS A 16 -41.11 -36.20 -15.20
C LYS A 16 -40.48 -34.90 -14.72
N PHE A 17 -39.36 -34.95 -14.00
CA PHE A 17 -38.54 -33.77 -13.78
C PHE A 17 -37.78 -33.42 -15.05
N SER A 18 -38.17 -32.30 -15.61
CA SER A 18 -37.54 -31.66 -16.77
C SER A 18 -36.13 -31.23 -16.40
N CYS A 19 -35.13 -31.77 -17.12
CA CYS A 19 -33.72 -31.50 -17.03
C CYS A 19 -33.36 -30.13 -17.63
N LEU A 20 -33.88 -29.01 -17.08
CA LEU A 20 -33.64 -27.65 -17.65
C LEU A 20 -33.38 -26.58 -16.58
N ALA A 21 -32.80 -26.90 -15.44
CA ALA A 21 -32.53 -25.90 -14.39
C ALA A 21 -31.15 -26.04 -13.70
N VAL A 22 -30.12 -26.55 -14.37
CA VAL A 22 -28.76 -26.68 -13.78
C VAL A 22 -27.67 -25.95 -14.57
N VAL A 23 -28.01 -25.14 -15.57
CA VAL A 23 -26.99 -24.38 -16.37
C VAL A 23 -26.91 -22.89 -16.00
N ALA A 24 -27.63 -22.38 -15.01
CA ALA A 24 -27.69 -20.96 -14.70
C ALA A 24 -26.94 -20.54 -13.39
N LEU A 25 -26.04 -21.36 -12.83
CA LEU A 25 -25.35 -21.01 -11.57
C LEU A 25 -23.80 -21.13 -11.64
N LEU A 26 -23.19 -20.97 -12.82
CA LEU A 26 -21.73 -21.06 -13.00
C LEU A 26 -21.10 -19.85 -13.71
N VAL A 27 -21.72 -18.67 -13.66
CA VAL A 27 -21.17 -17.44 -14.30
C VAL A 27 -21.07 -16.25 -13.32
N LEU A 28 -21.07 -16.46 -12.00
CA LEU A 28 -20.95 -15.36 -11.03
C LEU A 28 -19.71 -15.48 -10.12
N ALA A 29 -18.68 -16.18 -10.55
CA ALA A 29 -17.41 -16.31 -9.79
C ALA A 29 -16.20 -15.76 -10.57
N SER A 30 -16.36 -14.73 -11.42
CA SER A 30 -15.23 -14.14 -12.15
C SER A 30 -15.19 -12.60 -12.12
N ALA A 31 -15.70 -11.96 -11.08
CA ALA A 31 -15.68 -10.50 -10.94
C ALA A 31 -15.16 -10.04 -9.57
N CYS A 32 -14.11 -10.69 -9.04
CA CYS A 32 -13.32 -10.19 -7.92
C CYS A 32 -11.82 -10.36 -8.18
N LYS A 33 -11.36 -9.92 -9.37
CA LYS A 33 -9.94 -9.67 -9.61
C LYS A 33 -9.79 -8.19 -9.86
N GLY A 34 -9.55 -7.44 -8.80
CA GLY A 34 -9.30 -6.02 -8.85
C GLY A 34 -9.40 -5.33 -7.49
N ALA A 35 -9.14 -6.02 -6.38
CA ALA A 35 -8.70 -5.31 -5.18
C ALA A 35 -7.35 -4.71 -5.57
N THR A 36 -7.29 -3.40 -5.77
CA THR A 36 -6.03 -2.69 -5.90
C THR A 36 -5.27 -2.94 -4.61
N ASP A 37 -4.12 -3.57 -4.73
CA ASP A 37 -3.20 -3.88 -3.62
C ASP A 37 -2.66 -2.61 -2.93
N GLY A 38 -3.17 -1.45 -3.26
CA GLY A 38 -2.73 -0.17 -2.77
C GLY A 38 -3.81 0.92 -2.84
N LEU A 39 -3.38 2.17 -2.67
CA LEU A 39 -4.24 3.35 -2.78
C LEU A 39 -4.72 3.58 -4.23
N PRO A 40 -5.87 4.24 -4.43
CA PRO A 40 -6.37 4.61 -5.75
C PRO A 40 -5.35 5.46 -6.52
N VAL A 41 -5.13 5.13 -7.80
CA VAL A 41 -4.24 5.87 -8.70
C VAL A 41 -4.83 7.24 -9.04
N ARG A 42 -4.04 8.31 -8.90
CA ARG A 42 -4.41 9.70 -9.23
C ARG A 42 -3.94 10.12 -10.64
N ASN A 43 -3.05 9.33 -11.26
CA ASN A 43 -2.43 9.62 -12.57
C ASN A 43 -1.62 10.92 -12.60
N THR A 44 -0.80 11.13 -11.59
CA THR A 44 0.03 12.33 -11.43
C THR A 44 1.15 12.44 -12.49
N GLY A 45 1.50 11.34 -13.15
CA GLY A 45 2.66 11.26 -14.04
C GLY A 45 4.01 11.24 -13.29
N HIS A 46 3.99 10.99 -11.98
CA HIS A 46 5.17 10.92 -11.12
C HIS A 46 5.13 9.64 -10.29
N TYR A 47 5.95 8.66 -10.63
CA TYR A 47 5.98 7.36 -9.97
C TYR A 47 7.40 7.01 -9.55
N ALA A 48 7.52 6.39 -8.37
CA ALA A 48 8.76 5.76 -7.91
C ALA A 48 8.54 4.25 -7.83
N ILE A 49 9.51 3.50 -8.37
CA ILE A 49 9.53 2.04 -8.38
C ILE A 49 10.65 1.61 -7.45
N ILE A 50 10.31 0.96 -6.35
CA ILE A 50 11.23 0.50 -5.31
C ILE A 50 11.39 -1.01 -5.43
N GLU A 51 12.58 -1.46 -5.80
CA GLU A 51 12.94 -2.87 -5.83
C GLU A 51 13.43 -3.32 -4.44
N THR A 52 12.89 -4.43 -3.95
CA THR A 52 13.21 -4.96 -2.61
C THR A 52 13.47 -6.47 -2.67
N GLU A 53 13.77 -7.09 -1.51
CA GLU A 53 13.86 -8.55 -1.39
C GLU A 53 12.54 -9.25 -1.63
N HIS A 54 11.42 -8.60 -1.27
CA HIS A 54 10.08 -9.20 -1.26
C HIS A 54 9.24 -8.84 -2.49
N GLY A 55 9.83 -8.09 -3.43
CA GLY A 55 9.15 -7.68 -4.65
C GLY A 55 9.28 -6.18 -4.93
N THR A 56 8.43 -5.71 -5.85
CA THR A 56 8.46 -4.33 -6.31
C THR A 56 7.30 -3.54 -5.69
N ILE A 57 7.62 -2.40 -5.09
CA ILE A 57 6.65 -1.45 -4.57
C ILE A 57 6.53 -0.30 -5.58
N VAL A 58 5.33 0.05 -5.99
CA VAL A 58 5.07 1.20 -6.87
C VAL A 58 4.38 2.29 -6.07
N VAL A 59 5.05 3.42 -5.97
CA VAL A 59 4.56 4.63 -5.27
C VAL A 59 4.19 5.67 -6.31
N GLU A 60 2.96 6.17 -6.25
CA GLU A 60 2.58 7.39 -6.94
C GLU A 60 2.91 8.60 -6.07
N LEU A 61 3.66 9.56 -6.60
CA LEU A 61 4.05 10.77 -5.90
C LEU A 61 3.00 11.87 -6.11
N TYR A 62 2.87 12.78 -5.14
CA TYR A 62 1.84 13.82 -5.11
C TYR A 62 2.42 15.23 -5.21
N PRO A 63 2.92 15.66 -6.38
CA PRO A 63 3.57 16.99 -6.54
C PRO A 63 2.62 18.17 -6.28
N GLU A 64 1.29 18.01 -6.45
CA GLU A 64 0.32 19.06 -6.12
C GLU A 64 0.14 19.25 -4.61
N SER A 65 0.31 18.19 -3.84
CA SER A 65 0.19 18.25 -2.37
C SER A 65 1.49 18.62 -1.69
N ALA A 66 2.64 18.14 -2.20
CA ALA A 66 3.96 18.31 -1.59
C ALA A 66 5.05 18.55 -2.66
N PRO A 67 5.00 19.68 -3.40
CA PRO A 67 5.89 19.93 -4.54
C PRO A 67 7.37 19.93 -4.19
N LYS A 68 7.76 20.54 -3.06
CA LYS A 68 9.18 20.60 -2.65
C LYS A 68 9.69 19.23 -2.19
N THR A 69 8.86 18.49 -1.47
CA THR A 69 9.18 17.15 -0.98
C THR A 69 9.34 16.18 -2.14
N VAL A 70 8.42 16.19 -3.12
CA VAL A 70 8.51 15.34 -4.32
C VAL A 70 9.75 15.70 -5.13
N ALA A 71 10.00 16.98 -5.42
CA ALA A 71 11.18 17.41 -6.19
C ALA A 71 12.49 17.00 -5.51
N ASN A 72 12.56 17.10 -4.17
CA ASN A 72 13.70 16.65 -3.39
C ASN A 72 13.88 15.13 -3.46
N PHE A 73 12.80 14.37 -3.26
CA PHE A 73 12.83 12.90 -3.34
C PHE A 73 13.30 12.44 -4.73
N GLU A 74 12.73 12.99 -5.81
CA GLU A 74 13.12 12.68 -7.19
C GLU A 74 14.61 13.01 -7.45
N THR A 75 15.10 14.13 -6.89
CA THR A 75 16.51 14.51 -6.99
C THR A 75 17.41 13.48 -6.33
N LEU A 76 17.07 12.98 -5.16
CA LEU A 76 17.83 11.96 -4.44
C LEU A 76 17.75 10.61 -5.15
N VAL A 77 16.59 10.23 -5.70
CA VAL A 77 16.43 9.00 -6.51
C VAL A 77 17.34 9.05 -7.74
N ASN A 78 17.34 10.17 -8.47
CA ASN A 78 18.18 10.34 -9.66
C ASN A 78 19.69 10.29 -9.35
N LYS A 79 20.09 10.66 -8.12
CA LYS A 79 21.48 10.51 -7.64
C LYS A 79 21.79 9.10 -7.14
N GLY A 80 20.82 8.17 -7.13
CA GLY A 80 20.97 6.83 -6.57
C GLY A 80 21.15 6.80 -5.05
N PHE A 81 20.79 7.88 -4.35
CA PHE A 81 21.01 8.05 -2.91
C PHE A 81 20.38 6.91 -2.08
N TYR A 82 19.23 6.41 -2.48
CA TYR A 82 18.50 5.38 -1.74
C TYR A 82 18.96 3.95 -2.02
N ASN A 83 19.77 3.74 -3.05
CA ASN A 83 20.15 2.39 -3.48
C ASN A 83 20.99 1.69 -2.41
N GLY A 84 20.52 0.54 -1.95
CA GLY A 84 21.16 -0.24 -0.88
C GLY A 84 20.89 0.25 0.54
N LEU A 85 20.12 1.33 0.74
CA LEU A 85 19.71 1.75 2.09
C LEU A 85 18.70 0.78 2.69
N THR A 86 18.72 0.67 4.00
CA THR A 86 17.86 -0.28 4.73
C THR A 86 16.54 0.33 5.21
N TRP A 87 15.57 -0.52 5.39
CA TRP A 87 14.40 -0.27 6.25
C TRP A 87 14.84 -0.46 7.70
N HIS A 88 15.35 0.61 8.31
CA HIS A 88 16.00 0.56 9.63
C HIS A 88 15.01 0.48 10.80
N ARG A 89 13.73 0.81 10.58
CA ARG A 89 12.67 0.76 11.60
C ARG A 89 11.38 0.19 11.03
N ILE A 90 10.85 -0.82 11.70
CA ILE A 90 9.53 -1.40 11.39
C ILE A 90 8.75 -1.51 12.69
N VAL A 91 7.53 -0.97 12.69
CA VAL A 91 6.58 -1.09 13.79
C VAL A 91 5.30 -1.67 13.23
N PRO A 92 4.93 -2.91 13.60
CA PRO A 92 3.70 -3.56 13.13
C PRO A 92 2.47 -2.66 13.34
N ASP A 93 1.54 -2.71 12.39
CA ASP A 93 0.29 -1.91 12.38
C ASP A 93 0.51 -0.39 12.41
N PHE A 94 1.74 0.06 12.25
CA PHE A 94 2.11 1.47 12.23
C PHE A 94 2.83 1.83 10.92
N VAL A 95 4.16 1.72 10.87
CA VAL A 95 4.96 2.14 9.72
C VAL A 95 6.18 1.25 9.48
N ILE A 96 6.66 1.23 8.22
CA ILE A 96 8.03 0.90 7.89
C ILE A 96 8.78 2.18 7.51
N GLN A 97 9.98 2.41 8.04
CA GLN A 97 10.75 3.64 7.85
C GLN A 97 12.15 3.32 7.34
N GLY A 98 12.59 4.08 6.33
CA GLY A 98 13.91 3.99 5.72
C GLY A 98 14.42 5.34 5.23
N GLY A 99 15.42 5.31 4.33
CA GLY A 99 16.00 6.54 3.73
C GLY A 99 17.05 7.23 4.60
N ASP A 100 17.52 6.57 5.66
CA ASP A 100 18.65 6.99 6.47
C ASP A 100 19.93 6.32 5.96
N PRO A 101 20.94 7.07 5.47
CA PRO A 101 22.18 6.49 4.98
C PRO A 101 22.99 5.78 6.07
N ASP A 102 22.83 6.17 7.34
CA ASP A 102 23.54 5.59 8.48
C ASP A 102 22.76 4.42 9.13
N GLY A 103 21.47 4.25 8.78
CA GLY A 103 20.61 3.21 9.35
C GLY A 103 20.29 3.36 10.83
N THR A 104 20.57 4.51 11.42
CA THR A 104 20.45 4.80 12.88
C THR A 104 19.11 5.48 13.24
N GLY A 105 18.43 6.06 12.26
CA GLY A 105 17.27 6.92 12.43
C GLY A 105 17.62 8.40 12.60
N ALA A 106 18.90 8.76 12.70
CA ALA A 106 19.38 10.13 12.87
C ALA A 106 20.09 10.70 11.63
N GLY A 107 20.46 9.86 10.67
CA GLY A 107 21.17 10.25 9.45
C GLY A 107 20.28 10.94 8.40
N GLY A 108 20.93 11.50 7.37
CA GLY A 108 20.24 12.17 6.29
C GLY A 108 21.21 12.89 5.34
N PRO A 109 20.72 13.66 4.36
CA PRO A 109 21.54 14.34 3.37
C PRO A 109 22.17 15.64 3.87
N GLY A 110 22.02 15.98 5.17
CA GLY A 110 22.58 17.19 5.79
C GLY A 110 21.68 18.43 5.69
N TYR A 111 20.40 18.26 5.30
CA TYR A 111 19.42 19.36 5.24
C TYR A 111 18.00 18.84 5.51
N THR A 112 17.08 19.76 5.72
CA THR A 112 15.65 19.52 5.89
C THR A 112 14.86 20.12 4.74
N VAL A 113 13.60 19.66 4.56
CA VAL A 113 12.65 20.19 3.58
C VAL A 113 11.48 20.83 4.34
N PRO A 114 11.05 22.04 3.99
CA PRO A 114 9.89 22.67 4.62
C PRO A 114 8.66 21.76 4.60
N ALA A 115 7.90 21.78 5.70
CA ALA A 115 6.67 20.98 5.82
C ALA A 115 5.62 21.36 4.78
N GLU A 116 4.97 20.33 4.18
CA GLU A 116 3.90 20.49 3.19
C GLU A 116 2.70 19.58 3.58
N ILE A 117 2.12 19.87 4.74
CA ILE A 117 1.14 19.03 5.43
C ILE A 117 -0.26 19.30 4.85
N LYS A 118 -0.77 18.39 4.02
CA LYS A 118 -2.09 18.49 3.37
C LYS A 118 -2.89 17.18 3.38
N GLU A 119 -2.21 16.06 3.19
CA GLU A 119 -2.83 14.74 2.98
C GLU A 119 -2.98 13.98 4.30
N LYS A 120 -3.83 12.94 4.27
CA LYS A 120 -4.07 12.03 5.40
C LYS A 120 -3.19 10.78 5.33
N HIS A 121 -2.96 10.17 6.48
CA HIS A 121 -2.20 8.93 6.61
C HIS A 121 -3.14 7.73 6.51
N LEU A 122 -3.35 7.26 5.30
CA LEU A 122 -4.06 6.00 5.02
C LEU A 122 -3.05 4.84 4.97
N ARG A 123 -3.52 3.59 5.02
CA ARG A 123 -2.66 2.44 4.70
C ARG A 123 -2.05 2.62 3.31
N GLY A 124 -0.74 2.48 3.19
CA GLY A 124 0.01 2.73 1.97
C GLY A 124 0.43 4.18 1.74
N SER A 125 0.02 5.15 2.57
CA SER A 125 0.54 6.52 2.47
C SER A 125 2.06 6.54 2.69
N VAL A 126 2.76 7.33 1.86
CA VAL A 126 4.21 7.55 1.93
C VAL A 126 4.44 8.96 2.44
N ALA A 127 5.11 9.08 3.59
CA ALA A 127 5.30 10.36 4.27
C ALA A 127 6.75 10.51 4.77
N THR A 128 7.17 11.77 4.96
CA THR A 128 8.51 12.08 5.47
C THR A 128 8.58 11.91 6.98
N ALA A 129 9.69 11.40 7.48
CA ALA A 129 10.03 11.48 8.89
C ALA A 129 10.48 12.90 9.29
N ARG A 130 10.48 13.22 10.57
CA ARG A 130 11.02 14.45 11.14
C ARG A 130 11.36 14.30 12.62
N THR A 131 12.11 15.23 13.16
CA THR A 131 12.33 15.35 14.62
C THR A 131 11.09 15.94 15.31
N GLY A 132 11.00 15.75 16.63
CA GLY A 132 9.87 16.21 17.45
C GLY A 132 9.70 17.74 17.49
N ASP A 133 8.50 18.19 17.87
CA ASP A 133 8.14 19.63 17.86
C ASP A 133 8.96 20.48 18.85
N ASP A 134 9.53 19.86 19.88
CA ASP A 134 10.42 20.47 20.88
C ASP A 134 11.74 21.01 20.27
N VAL A 135 12.25 20.30 19.24
CA VAL A 135 13.49 20.70 18.54
C VAL A 135 13.21 21.17 17.10
N ASN A 136 12.01 20.97 16.60
CA ASN A 136 11.60 21.31 15.23
C ASN A 136 10.18 21.89 15.20
N PRO A 137 9.96 23.08 15.77
CA PRO A 137 8.62 23.69 15.84
C PRO A 137 8.03 24.04 14.48
N LYS A 138 8.85 24.17 13.43
CA LYS A 138 8.40 24.38 12.05
C LYS A 138 7.95 23.08 11.37
N ARG A 139 8.17 21.93 12.00
CA ARG A 139 7.86 20.60 11.47
C ARG A 139 8.54 20.28 10.15
N ASP A 140 9.71 20.90 9.88
CA ASP A 140 10.46 20.63 8.67
C ASP A 140 10.78 19.13 8.57
N SER A 141 10.58 18.59 7.38
CA SER A 141 10.77 17.18 7.06
C SER A 141 12.23 16.83 6.99
N SER A 142 12.58 15.57 7.34
CA SER A 142 13.89 15.01 6.99
C SER A 142 14.14 15.16 5.49
N GLY A 143 15.38 15.45 5.11
CA GLY A 143 15.77 15.57 3.71
C GLY A 143 15.71 14.24 2.95
N SER A 144 15.75 13.07 3.64
CA SER A 144 15.74 11.77 2.96
C SER A 144 14.90 10.69 3.65
N GLN A 145 14.71 10.74 4.97
CA GLN A 145 13.98 9.69 5.66
C GLN A 145 12.47 9.76 5.37
N PHE A 146 11.90 8.63 5.02
CA PHE A 146 10.46 8.48 4.77
C PHE A 146 9.93 7.17 5.36
N TYR A 147 8.62 7.08 5.47
CA TYR A 147 7.94 5.87 5.92
C TYR A 147 6.70 5.56 5.06
N ILE A 148 6.30 4.29 5.07
CA ILE A 148 5.07 3.79 4.48
C ILE A 148 4.16 3.32 5.62
N CYS A 149 2.90 3.76 5.62
CA CYS A 149 1.92 3.37 6.64
C CYS A 149 1.41 1.94 6.41
N LEU A 150 1.52 1.09 7.43
CA LEU A 150 0.99 -0.28 7.41
C LEU A 150 -0.51 -0.34 7.74
N ALA A 151 -1.04 0.69 8.40
CA ALA A 151 -2.46 0.90 8.70
C ALA A 151 -2.78 2.40 8.64
N PRO A 152 -4.06 2.82 8.63
CA PRO A 152 -4.42 4.23 8.78
C PRO A 152 -3.89 4.81 10.09
N GLN A 153 -3.27 6.00 10.02
CA GLN A 153 -2.64 6.66 11.17
C GLN A 153 -3.20 8.07 11.38
N PRO A 154 -4.46 8.22 11.81
CA PRO A 154 -5.10 9.53 11.96
C PRO A 154 -4.39 10.43 13.00
N GLY A 155 -3.65 9.85 13.95
CA GLY A 155 -2.82 10.60 14.91
C GLY A 155 -1.64 11.34 14.29
N LEU A 156 -1.26 11.01 13.04
CA LEU A 156 -0.20 11.69 12.30
C LEU A 156 -0.76 12.78 11.35
N ASP A 157 -2.06 12.83 11.14
CA ASP A 157 -2.70 13.81 10.28
C ASP A 157 -2.45 15.23 10.80
N GLY A 158 -2.14 16.16 9.88
CA GLY A 158 -1.80 17.54 10.24
C GLY A 158 -0.44 17.71 10.92
N GLN A 159 0.40 16.66 10.99
CA GLN A 159 1.70 16.72 11.67
C GLN A 159 2.89 16.31 10.78
N TYR A 160 2.67 15.57 9.71
CA TYR A 160 3.72 15.07 8.80
C TYR A 160 3.33 15.29 7.34
N THR A 161 4.32 15.46 6.48
CA THR A 161 4.13 15.62 5.04
C THR A 161 3.94 14.26 4.38
N VAL A 162 2.73 13.95 3.93
CA VAL A 162 2.48 12.84 3.01
C VAL A 162 2.74 13.34 1.59
N PHE A 163 3.62 12.65 0.85
CA PHE A 163 4.05 13.08 -0.48
C PHE A 163 3.82 12.02 -1.57
N GLY A 164 3.20 10.88 -1.21
CA GLY A 164 2.87 9.81 -2.13
C GLY A 164 2.01 8.72 -1.52
N GLY A 165 1.71 7.72 -2.31
CA GLY A 165 0.97 6.54 -1.89
C GLY A 165 1.35 5.30 -2.68
N VAL A 166 1.43 4.17 -2.02
CA VAL A 166 1.63 2.86 -2.65
C VAL A 166 0.37 2.51 -3.45
N ILE A 167 0.52 2.30 -4.75
CA ILE A 167 -0.56 1.90 -5.65
C ILE A 167 -0.47 0.41 -6.06
N LYS A 168 0.70 -0.22 -5.85
CA LYS A 168 0.95 -1.65 -6.10
C LYS A 168 2.11 -2.15 -5.23
N GLY A 169 2.03 -3.38 -4.73
CA GLY A 169 3.09 -4.02 -3.94
C GLY A 169 2.95 -3.82 -2.43
N MET A 170 1.73 -3.61 -1.90
CA MET A 170 1.51 -3.60 -0.45
C MET A 170 1.77 -4.95 0.21
N ASP A 171 1.68 -6.05 -0.53
CA ASP A 171 2.07 -7.39 -0.10
C ASP A 171 3.59 -7.50 0.14
N ALA A 172 4.40 -6.84 -0.69
CA ALA A 172 5.84 -6.72 -0.47
C ALA A 172 6.15 -5.84 0.74
N VAL A 173 5.40 -4.71 0.92
CA VAL A 173 5.52 -3.84 2.10
C VAL A 173 5.25 -4.61 3.40
N ASP A 174 4.21 -5.46 3.42
CA ASP A 174 3.82 -6.24 4.60
C ASP A 174 4.85 -7.33 4.99
N GLN A 175 5.65 -7.79 4.03
CA GLN A 175 6.68 -8.80 4.25
C GLN A 175 8.03 -8.21 4.68
N MET A 176 8.21 -6.86 4.64
CA MET A 176 9.48 -6.22 5.00
C MET A 176 9.90 -6.52 6.43
N GLN A 177 11.18 -6.76 6.59
CA GLN A 177 11.83 -6.95 7.87
C GLN A 177 12.87 -5.84 8.12
N LYS A 178 13.14 -5.58 9.40
CA LYS A 178 14.19 -4.63 9.76
C LYS A 178 15.55 -5.07 9.20
N GLY A 179 16.16 -4.20 8.41
CA GLY A 179 17.44 -4.48 7.76
C GLY A 179 17.31 -4.86 6.28
N ASP A 180 16.12 -5.17 5.77
CA ASP A 180 15.89 -5.35 4.33
C ASP A 180 16.23 -4.08 3.57
N HIS A 181 16.59 -4.21 2.29
CA HIS A 181 17.14 -3.12 1.50
C HIS A 181 16.13 -2.57 0.48
N MET A 182 16.23 -1.28 0.27
CA MET A 182 15.82 -0.65 -1.00
C MET A 182 16.93 -0.92 -2.03
N LYS A 183 16.83 -2.05 -2.77
CA LYS A 183 17.88 -2.46 -3.72
C LYS A 183 18.14 -1.38 -4.76
N LYS A 184 17.05 -0.81 -5.27
CA LYS A 184 17.07 0.28 -6.24
C LYS A 184 15.75 1.04 -6.19
N ILE A 185 15.83 2.35 -6.37
CA ILE A 185 14.65 3.18 -6.66
C ILE A 185 14.83 3.85 -8.02
N THR A 186 13.80 3.78 -8.86
CA THR A 186 13.78 4.45 -10.17
C THR A 186 12.51 5.27 -10.33
N LEU A 187 12.55 6.28 -11.18
CA LEU A 187 11.38 7.12 -11.50
C LEU A 187 10.76 6.70 -12.82
N ALA A 188 9.44 6.84 -12.93
CA ALA A 188 8.68 6.61 -14.15
C ALA A 188 7.59 7.67 -14.33
N LYS A 189 7.15 7.88 -15.58
CA LYS A 189 6.02 8.76 -15.92
C LYS A 189 4.69 8.01 -15.97
N GLU A 190 4.75 6.69 -16.06
CA GLU A 190 3.59 5.78 -16.04
C GLU A 190 3.87 4.65 -15.05
N PRO A 191 2.85 4.10 -14.39
CA PRO A 191 3.04 2.94 -13.53
C PRO A 191 3.42 1.72 -14.38
N PRO A 192 4.31 0.84 -13.90
CA PRO A 192 4.64 -0.39 -14.60
C PRO A 192 3.40 -1.29 -14.74
N LYS A 193 3.28 -1.92 -15.91
CA LYS A 193 2.18 -2.84 -16.27
C LYS A 193 2.15 -4.08 -15.38
#